data_f58c85dc620adfa7e3cc1a3208fdff98
#
_entry.id   f58c85dc620adfa7e3cc1a3208fdff98
#
_cell.length_a   1.000
_cell.length_b   1.000
_cell.length_c   1.000
_cell.angle_alpha   90.00
_cell.angle_beta   90.00
_cell.angle_gamma   90.00
#
_symmetry.space_group_name_H-M   'P 1'
#
loop_
_entity.id
_entity.type
_entity.pdbx_description
1 polymer ?
#
loop_
_entity_poly.entity_id
_entity_poly.type
_entity_poly.pdbx_seq_one_letter_code
_entity_poly.pdbx_strand_id
1 'polypeptide(L)'
;HQAIIAGAGGAAHLPGMIAAKTPVPVLGVPVASRHLQGVDSLHSIVQMPKGIPVATFAIGTAGAANAALFAVALLAADDAALRAKLEAFRARQTEAARGMTLPPAA
;
A
#
# COMPACT_ATOMS: atom_id res chain seq x y z
N HIS A 1 1.17 -11.77 -14.22
CA HIS A 1 1.67 -10.62 -13.49
C HIS A 1 1.60 -10.88 -11.98
N GLN A 2 2.58 -10.38 -11.27
CA GLN A 2 2.72 -10.60 -9.85
C GLN A 2 3.06 -9.28 -9.16
N ALA A 3 2.85 -9.24 -7.87
CA ALA A 3 3.30 -8.15 -7.01
C ALA A 3 3.63 -8.75 -5.64
N ILE A 4 4.56 -8.13 -4.92
CA ILE A 4 4.96 -8.57 -3.59
C ILE A 4 4.63 -7.44 -2.62
N ILE A 5 3.89 -7.76 -1.57
CA ILE A 5 3.61 -6.83 -0.48
C ILE A 5 4.49 -7.20 0.70
N ALA A 6 5.29 -6.26 1.17
CA ALA A 6 6.22 -6.50 2.26
C ALA A 6 6.05 -5.45 3.35
N GLY A 7 5.73 -5.89 4.56
CA GLY A 7 5.64 -5.05 5.73
C GLY A 7 6.91 -5.15 6.57
N ALA A 8 7.37 -4.02 7.11
CA ALA A 8 8.53 -4.01 7.98
C ALA A 8 8.49 -2.82 8.93
N GLY A 9 9.04 -3.00 10.12
CA GLY A 9 9.10 -1.99 11.17
C GLY A 9 10.51 -1.55 11.52
N GLY A 10 10.65 -0.39 12.15
CA GLY A 10 11.92 0.15 12.57
C GLY A 10 12.85 0.44 11.39
N ALA A 11 14.03 -0.16 11.37
CA ALA A 11 14.95 -0.13 10.24
C ALA A 11 14.43 -1.08 9.16
N ALA A 12 13.45 -0.64 8.40
CA ALA A 12 12.60 -1.46 7.54
C ALA A 12 13.26 -1.75 6.19
N HIS A 13 14.24 -2.65 6.18
CA HIS A 13 15.03 -2.96 4.97
C HIS A 13 14.45 -4.06 4.10
N LEU A 14 13.48 -4.86 4.62
CA LEU A 14 12.98 -6.04 3.89
C LEU A 14 12.42 -5.71 2.50
N PRO A 15 11.56 -4.68 2.33
CA PRO A 15 11.04 -4.36 0.99
C PRO A 15 12.16 -4.01 0.00
N GLY A 16 13.15 -3.24 0.43
CA GLY A 16 14.29 -2.87 -0.41
C GLY A 16 15.18 -4.07 -0.76
N MET A 17 15.39 -4.97 0.19
CA MET A 17 16.16 -6.19 -0.05
C MET A 17 15.47 -7.09 -1.09
N ILE A 18 14.16 -7.21 -1.02
CA ILE A 18 13.37 -7.96 -2.00
C ILE A 18 13.43 -7.27 -3.36
N ALA A 19 13.19 -5.96 -3.39
CA ALA A 19 13.19 -5.19 -4.65
C ALA A 19 14.53 -5.26 -5.39
N ALA A 20 15.64 -5.36 -4.65
CA ALA A 20 16.96 -5.48 -5.24
C ALA A 20 17.18 -6.84 -5.94
N LYS A 21 16.33 -7.83 -5.67
CA LYS A 21 16.53 -9.22 -6.14
C LYS A 21 15.50 -9.68 -7.13
N THR A 22 14.51 -8.86 -7.48
CA THR A 22 13.45 -9.24 -8.39
C THR A 22 12.94 -8.05 -9.19
N PRO A 23 12.57 -8.23 -10.47
CA PRO A 23 11.86 -7.20 -11.23
C PRO A 23 10.37 -7.10 -10.89
N VAL A 24 9.85 -8.03 -10.09
CA VAL A 24 8.45 -8.00 -9.64
C VAL A 24 8.22 -6.74 -8.80
N PRO A 25 7.13 -5.98 -9.04
CA PRO A 25 6.85 -4.81 -8.23
C PRO A 25 6.75 -5.13 -6.74
N VAL A 26 7.47 -4.36 -5.92
CA VAL A 26 7.44 -4.49 -4.46
C VAL A 26 6.70 -3.30 -3.87
N LEU A 27 5.73 -3.62 -3.02
CA LEU A 27 4.83 -2.67 -2.36
C LEU A 27 5.16 -2.70 -0.87
N GLY A 28 5.78 -1.64 -0.38
CA GLY A 28 6.26 -1.56 1.00
C GLY A 28 5.21 -0.94 1.93
N VAL A 29 5.00 -1.57 3.07
CA VAL A 29 4.09 -1.09 4.10
C VAL A 29 4.88 -0.86 5.39
N PRO A 30 5.02 0.39 5.84
CA PRO A 30 5.65 0.65 7.13
C PRO A 30 4.76 0.13 8.27
N VAL A 31 5.36 -0.57 9.20
CA VAL A 31 4.66 -1.07 10.39
C VAL A 31 4.99 -0.14 11.55
N ALA A 32 4.01 0.09 12.43
CA ALA A 32 4.18 0.97 13.59
C ALA A 32 5.37 0.51 14.44
N SER A 33 6.21 1.46 14.82
CA SER A 33 7.37 1.23 15.66
C SER A 33 7.08 1.63 17.09
N ARG A 34 7.95 1.15 18.01
CA ARG A 34 7.76 1.37 19.45
C ARG A 34 7.87 2.85 19.84
N HIS A 35 8.75 3.60 19.20
CA HIS A 35 9.08 4.97 19.61
C HIS A 35 8.52 6.05 18.71
N LEU A 36 8.46 5.83 17.39
CA LEU A 36 8.10 6.85 16.42
C LEU A 36 6.81 6.52 15.66
N GLN A 37 6.02 5.55 16.15
CA GLN A 37 4.71 5.18 15.59
C GLN A 37 4.77 4.84 14.09
N GLY A 38 5.91 4.31 13.63
CA GLY A 38 6.10 3.93 12.24
C GLY A 38 6.75 4.98 11.35
N VAL A 39 7.04 6.18 11.86
CA VAL A 39 7.69 7.23 11.06
C VAL A 39 9.11 6.81 10.66
N ASP A 40 9.84 6.17 11.54
CA ASP A 40 11.16 5.60 11.25
C ASP A 40 11.06 4.47 10.21
N SER A 41 10.02 3.63 10.32
CA SER A 41 9.75 2.56 9.35
C SER A 41 9.47 3.16 7.98
N LEU A 42 8.61 4.19 7.90
CA LEU A 42 8.30 4.91 6.67
C LEU A 42 9.55 5.50 6.06
N HIS A 43 10.36 6.20 6.85
CA HIS A 43 11.59 6.82 6.37
C HIS A 43 12.55 5.79 5.78
N SER A 44 12.73 4.66 6.45
CA SER A 44 13.61 3.58 5.97
C SER A 44 13.13 2.96 4.66
N ILE A 45 11.82 2.78 4.50
CA ILE A 45 11.25 2.15 3.30
C ILE A 45 11.30 3.12 2.12
N VAL A 46 10.98 4.40 2.33
CA VAL A 46 10.83 5.37 1.24
C VAL A 46 12.17 5.84 0.68
N GLN A 47 13.23 5.81 1.47
CA GLN A 47 14.56 6.27 1.05
C GLN A 47 15.31 5.18 0.29
N MET A 48 14.90 4.92 -0.93
CA MET A 48 15.53 3.94 -1.79
C MET A 48 16.53 4.60 -2.74
N PRO A 49 17.66 3.92 -3.04
CA PRO A 49 18.63 4.44 -4.00
C PRO A 49 18.05 4.41 -5.42
N LYS A 50 18.56 5.29 -6.26
CA LYS A 50 18.18 5.33 -7.67
C LYS A 50 18.41 3.96 -8.31
N GLY A 51 17.38 3.43 -8.96
CA GLY A 51 17.44 2.16 -9.67
C GLY A 51 16.74 1.01 -8.94
N ILE A 52 16.43 1.15 -7.67
CA ILE A 52 15.73 0.12 -6.88
C ILE A 52 14.45 0.74 -6.28
N PRO A 53 13.35 0.78 -7.04
CA PRO A 53 12.11 1.41 -6.55
C PRO A 53 11.31 0.48 -5.66
N VAL A 54 10.73 1.04 -4.61
CA VAL A 54 9.72 0.38 -3.77
C VAL A 54 8.54 1.33 -3.66
N ALA A 55 7.35 0.89 -4.09
CA ALA A 55 6.13 1.66 -3.87
C ALA A 55 5.80 1.62 -2.38
N THR A 56 5.59 2.79 -1.77
CA THR A 56 5.43 2.89 -0.32
C THR A 56 4.04 3.40 0.03
N PHE A 57 3.42 2.79 1.03
CA PHE A 57 2.04 3.05 1.43
C PHE A 57 1.98 3.59 2.86
N ALA A 58 0.78 3.87 3.33
CA ALA A 58 0.57 4.42 4.66
C ALA A 58 1.05 3.45 5.75
N ILE A 59 1.33 3.99 6.92
CA ILE A 59 1.76 3.20 8.07
C ILE A 59 0.60 2.33 8.58
N GLY A 60 0.88 1.05 8.83
CA GLY A 60 -0.06 0.16 9.48
C GLY A 60 -1.14 -0.42 8.58
N THR A 61 -2.32 -0.66 9.15
CA THR A 61 -3.40 -1.39 8.47
C THR A 61 -3.95 -0.67 7.24
N ALA A 62 -4.03 0.65 7.27
CA ALA A 62 -4.45 1.44 6.11
C ALA A 62 -3.50 1.23 4.93
N GLY A 63 -2.19 1.23 5.20
CA GLY A 63 -1.19 0.98 4.17
C GLY A 63 -1.27 -0.44 3.62
N ALA A 64 -1.49 -1.42 4.48
CA ALA A 64 -1.65 -2.81 4.06
C ALA A 64 -2.86 -2.98 3.13
N ALA A 65 -4.00 -2.39 3.49
CA ALA A 65 -5.20 -2.42 2.65
C ALA A 65 -4.96 -1.72 1.30
N ASN A 66 -4.34 -0.54 1.31
CA ASN A 66 -4.07 0.21 0.09
C ASN A 66 -3.03 -0.48 -0.79
N ALA A 67 -2.04 -1.14 -0.21
CA ALA A 67 -1.08 -1.95 -0.96
C ALA A 67 -1.78 -3.10 -1.68
N ALA A 68 -2.70 -3.79 -1.00
CA ALA A 68 -3.50 -4.86 -1.61
C ALA A 68 -4.37 -4.33 -2.75
N LEU A 69 -5.05 -3.20 -2.57
CA LEU A 69 -5.86 -2.57 -3.60
C LEU A 69 -5.02 -2.12 -4.79
N PHE A 70 -3.82 -1.60 -4.53
CA PHE A 70 -2.90 -1.21 -5.58
C PHE A 70 -2.44 -2.43 -6.39
N ALA A 71 -2.11 -3.53 -5.71
CA ALA A 71 -1.75 -4.78 -6.38
C ALA A 71 -2.90 -5.30 -7.27
N VAL A 72 -4.14 -5.24 -6.76
CA VAL A 72 -5.32 -5.60 -7.54
C VAL A 72 -5.45 -4.71 -8.78
N ALA A 73 -5.22 -3.40 -8.64
CA ALA A 73 -5.27 -2.49 -9.78
C ALA A 73 -4.21 -2.80 -10.83
N LEU A 74 -3.00 -3.17 -10.41
CA LEU A 74 -1.94 -3.61 -11.33
C LEU A 74 -2.36 -4.86 -12.10
N LEU A 75 -2.88 -5.85 -11.41
CA LEU A 75 -3.31 -7.12 -12.02
C LEU A 75 -4.55 -6.93 -12.90
N ALA A 76 -5.43 -6.01 -12.53
CA ALA A 76 -6.66 -5.73 -13.28
C ALA A 76 -6.41 -5.09 -14.64
N ALA A 77 -5.20 -4.58 -14.90
CA ALA A 77 -4.85 -4.02 -16.20
C ALA A 77 -5.04 -5.04 -17.33
N ASP A 78 -4.80 -6.34 -17.05
CA ASP A 78 -4.92 -7.42 -18.02
C ASP A 78 -6.00 -8.44 -17.66
N ASP A 79 -6.90 -8.10 -16.74
CA ASP A 79 -7.91 -9.02 -16.23
C ASP A 79 -9.25 -8.28 -16.08
N ALA A 80 -10.13 -8.45 -17.05
CA ALA A 80 -11.41 -7.75 -17.08
C ALA A 80 -12.33 -8.14 -15.92
N ALA A 81 -12.30 -9.41 -15.49
CA ALA A 81 -13.11 -9.86 -14.36
C ALA A 81 -12.64 -9.22 -13.05
N LEU A 82 -11.33 -9.13 -12.85
CA LEU A 82 -10.75 -8.48 -11.68
C LEU A 82 -11.01 -6.98 -11.69
N ARG A 83 -10.92 -6.34 -12.87
CA ARG A 83 -11.26 -4.92 -13.03
C ARG A 83 -12.70 -4.65 -12.63
N ALA A 84 -13.65 -5.51 -13.04
CA ALA A 84 -15.05 -5.35 -12.68
C ALA A 84 -15.25 -5.43 -11.16
N LYS A 85 -14.55 -6.33 -10.48
CA LYS A 85 -14.60 -6.44 -9.02
C LYS A 85 -14.04 -5.19 -8.35
N LEU A 86 -12.94 -4.66 -8.84
CA LEU A 86 -12.34 -3.43 -8.32
C LEU A 86 -13.28 -2.24 -8.49
N GLU A 87 -13.88 -2.10 -9.67
CA GLU A 87 -14.83 -1.03 -9.95
C GLU A 87 -16.06 -1.12 -9.04
N ALA A 88 -16.57 -2.34 -8.80
CA ALA A 88 -17.68 -2.56 -7.88
C ALA A 88 -17.31 -2.17 -6.44
N PHE A 89 -16.11 -2.49 -5.99
CA PHE A 89 -15.62 -2.08 -4.68
C PHE A 89 -15.57 -0.55 -4.56
N ARG A 90 -15.03 0.13 -5.57
CA ARG A 90 -14.94 1.59 -5.59
C ARG A 90 -16.32 2.24 -5.60
N ALA A 91 -17.28 1.65 -6.33
CA ALA A 91 -18.66 2.14 -6.35
C ALA A 91 -19.31 2.02 -4.97
N ARG A 92 -19.08 0.91 -4.26
CA ARG A 92 -19.57 0.74 -2.89
C ARG A 92 -18.98 1.77 -1.93
N GLN A 93 -17.70 2.08 -2.08
CA GLN A 93 -17.07 3.13 -1.28
C GLN A 93 -17.68 4.51 -1.54
N THR A 94 -17.96 4.82 -2.80
CA THR A 94 -18.60 6.08 -3.19
C THR A 94 -20.00 6.19 -2.56
N GLU A 95 -20.79 5.11 -2.62
CA GLU A 95 -22.13 5.10 -1.99
C GLU A 95 -22.04 5.24 -0.47
N ALA A 96 -21.11 4.56 0.16
CA ALA A 96 -20.89 4.70 1.60
C ALA A 96 -20.53 6.14 1.97
N ALA A 97 -19.66 6.78 1.18
CA ALA A 97 -19.26 8.18 1.42
C ALA A 97 -20.43 9.14 1.23
N ARG A 98 -21.29 8.90 0.25
CA ARG A 98 -22.49 9.73 0.02
C ARG A 98 -23.48 9.66 1.18
N GLY A 99 -23.54 8.50 1.86
CA GLY A 99 -24.40 8.31 3.02
C GLY A 99 -23.85 8.90 4.31
N MET A 100 -22.60 9.37 4.31
CA MET A 100 -21.99 9.96 5.49
C MET A 100 -22.47 11.39 5.70
N THR A 101 -22.72 11.74 6.96
CA THR A 101 -22.98 13.12 7.37
C THR A 101 -21.82 13.63 8.20
N LEU A 102 -21.46 14.89 8.01
CA LEU A 102 -20.45 15.52 8.86
C LEU A 102 -21.02 15.69 10.26
N PRO A 103 -20.21 15.52 11.32
CA PRO A 103 -20.67 15.84 12.66
C PRO A 103 -21.02 17.32 12.74
N PRO A 104 -22.04 17.69 13.55
CA PRO A 104 -22.39 19.09 13.71
C PRO A 104 -21.20 19.88 14.23
N ALA A 105 -21.07 21.11 13.75
CA ALA A 105 -20.02 22.01 14.21
C ALA A 105 -20.21 22.28 15.71
N ALA A 106 -19.16 22.14 16.48
CA ALA A 106 -19.18 22.39 17.91
C ALA A 106 -19.14 23.87 18.20
#